data_228f92e21d0dcb19d74233c61677dd08
#
_entry.id   228f92e21d0dcb19d74233c61677dd08
#
_cell.length_a   1.000
_cell.length_b   1.000
_cell.length_c   1.000
_cell.angle_alpha   90.00
_cell.angle_beta   90.00
_cell.angle_gamma   90.00
#
_symmetry.space_group_name_H-M   'P 1'
#
loop_
_entity.id
_entity.type
_entity.pdbx_description
1 polymer ?
#
loop_
_entity_poly.entity_id
_entity_poly.type
_entity_poly.pdbx_seq_one_letter_code
_entity_poly.pdbx_strand_id
1 'polypeptide(L)'
;RNAADIDKVNDNIQRVIEKYTPAQYDDWKMNFSVIPLVKYHLISSDVQKRLIIYGFLGFAIFFVAIMNYMLISIATLSRRAKGVGVHKCSGASSGNIFGMFLAETGILVIFSVLLSLLLIVNAHEIIEDLLSVRLSSLFAWETLWVPLLTIVILFLLAGGIPGRLFSRIPVTQVFRRYSDGKTGWKRSLLFIQFTGVSFVLGLLLVTLLQYN
;
A
#
# COMPACT_ATOMS: atom_id res chain seq x y z
N ARG A 1 8.86 31.12 -7.49
CA ARG A 1 9.35 31.19 -8.90
C ARG A 1 8.45 30.32 -9.73
N ASN A 2 7.72 30.92 -10.65
CA ASN A 2 6.65 30.27 -11.42
C ASN A 2 7.19 29.40 -12.56
N ALA A 3 6.46 28.34 -12.94
CA ALA A 3 6.77 27.49 -14.09
C ALA A 3 6.92 28.30 -15.40
N ALA A 4 6.20 29.40 -15.55
CA ALA A 4 6.29 30.32 -16.67
C ALA A 4 7.68 30.99 -16.82
N ASP A 5 8.47 31.10 -15.75
CA ASP A 5 9.83 31.63 -15.82
C ASP A 5 10.82 30.63 -16.41
N ILE A 6 10.55 29.34 -16.29
CA ILE A 6 11.43 28.26 -16.79
C ILE A 6 11.40 28.23 -18.33
N ASP A 7 10.20 28.35 -18.92
CA ASP A 7 10.05 28.33 -20.36
C ASP A 7 10.76 29.53 -20.99
N LYS A 8 10.63 30.73 -20.40
CA LYS A 8 11.35 31.92 -20.85
C LYS A 8 12.88 31.78 -20.74
N VAL A 9 13.35 31.13 -19.68
CA VAL A 9 14.78 30.86 -19.50
C VAL A 9 15.27 29.90 -20.57
N ASN A 10 14.51 28.84 -20.87
CA ASN A 10 14.85 27.85 -21.89
C ASN A 10 14.87 28.50 -23.29
N ASP A 11 13.88 29.32 -23.63
CA ASP A 11 13.87 30.08 -24.89
C ASP A 11 15.08 31.00 -25.03
N ASN A 12 15.46 31.67 -23.95
CA ASN A 12 16.66 32.51 -23.95
C ASN A 12 17.96 31.70 -24.12
N ILE A 13 18.04 30.53 -23.46
CA ILE A 13 19.19 29.61 -23.63
C ILE A 13 19.30 29.15 -25.07
N GLN A 14 18.20 28.75 -25.70
CA GLN A 14 18.20 28.33 -27.11
C GLN A 14 18.65 29.48 -28.06
N ARG A 15 18.15 30.69 -27.86
CA ARG A 15 18.58 31.87 -28.64
C ARG A 15 20.06 32.16 -28.47
N VAL A 16 20.60 32.02 -27.26
CA VAL A 16 22.03 32.24 -27.01
C VAL A 16 22.86 31.15 -27.68
N ILE A 17 22.43 29.89 -27.63
CA ILE A 17 23.11 28.78 -28.30
C ILE A 17 23.13 29.03 -29.82
N GLU A 18 21.99 29.30 -30.43
CA GLU A 18 21.90 29.60 -31.87
C GLU A 18 22.79 30.79 -32.30
N LYS A 19 22.88 31.80 -31.45
CA LYS A 19 23.67 33.00 -31.76
C LYS A 19 25.17 32.79 -31.65
N TYR A 20 25.61 31.94 -30.73
CA TYR A 20 27.05 31.84 -30.43
C TYR A 20 27.65 30.44 -30.79
N THR A 21 26.87 29.51 -31.35
CA THR A 21 27.41 28.26 -31.87
C THR A 21 27.97 28.49 -33.26
N PRO A 22 29.30 28.30 -33.47
CA PRO A 22 29.86 28.45 -34.80
C PRO A 22 29.29 27.42 -35.77
N ALA A 23 29.09 27.79 -37.04
CA ALA A 23 28.57 26.90 -38.08
C ALA A 23 29.35 25.60 -38.28
N GLN A 24 30.59 25.56 -37.79
CA GLN A 24 31.47 24.40 -37.82
C GLN A 24 31.03 23.28 -36.86
N TYR A 25 30.12 23.55 -35.90
CA TYR A 25 29.59 22.59 -34.90
C TYR A 25 28.10 22.28 -35.10
N ASP A 26 27.57 22.55 -36.30
CA ASP A 26 26.15 22.33 -36.61
C ASP A 26 25.74 20.85 -36.52
N ASP A 27 26.69 19.90 -36.66
CA ASP A 27 26.49 18.47 -36.45
C ASP A 27 26.36 18.12 -34.97
N TRP A 28 26.74 18.97 -34.04
CA TRP A 28 26.68 18.74 -32.57
C TRP A 28 25.60 19.62 -31.96
N LYS A 29 24.34 19.26 -32.19
CA LYS A 29 23.20 19.94 -31.54
C LYS A 29 23.20 19.70 -30.05
N MET A 30 23.94 20.52 -29.30
CA MET A 30 23.87 20.55 -27.85
C MET A 30 22.56 21.21 -27.42
N ASN A 31 21.64 20.43 -26.86
CA ASN A 31 20.37 20.92 -26.39
C ASN A 31 20.44 21.08 -24.85
N PHE A 32 20.57 22.35 -24.40
CA PHE A 32 20.56 22.67 -22.98
C PHE A 32 19.17 23.12 -22.57
N SER A 33 18.63 22.52 -21.53
CA SER A 33 17.36 22.91 -20.94
C SER A 33 17.44 22.96 -19.43
N VAL A 34 16.84 23.98 -18.84
CA VAL A 34 16.66 24.07 -17.39
C VAL A 34 15.39 23.31 -17.03
N ILE A 35 15.52 22.34 -16.17
CA ILE A 35 14.39 21.54 -15.67
C ILE A 35 14.31 21.74 -14.16
N PRO A 36 13.11 21.89 -13.55
CA PRO A 36 12.96 21.91 -12.11
C PRO A 36 13.58 20.65 -11.49
N LEU A 37 14.35 20.82 -10.42
CA LEU A 37 15.06 19.73 -9.77
C LEU A 37 14.13 18.56 -9.40
N VAL A 38 12.92 18.86 -8.93
CA VAL A 38 11.89 17.87 -8.62
C VAL A 38 11.49 17.07 -9.86
N LYS A 39 11.33 17.74 -11.00
CA LYS A 39 10.97 17.07 -12.26
C LYS A 39 12.14 16.24 -12.82
N TYR A 40 13.37 16.73 -12.67
CA TYR A 40 14.57 16.00 -13.06
C TYR A 40 14.72 14.68 -12.31
N HIS A 41 14.52 14.67 -10.99
CA HIS A 41 14.54 13.45 -10.20
C HIS A 41 13.46 12.46 -10.61
N LEU A 42 12.26 12.93 -10.95
CA LEU A 42 11.15 12.05 -11.37
C LEU A 42 11.36 11.51 -12.81
N ILE A 43 12.09 12.21 -13.67
CA ILE A 43 12.36 11.78 -15.06
C ILE A 43 13.53 10.79 -15.13
N SER A 44 14.42 10.80 -14.15
CA SER A 44 15.54 9.85 -14.12
C SER A 44 15.03 8.40 -14.14
N SER A 45 15.46 7.65 -15.15
CA SER A 45 15.07 6.24 -15.35
C SER A 45 15.34 5.37 -14.12
N ASP A 46 16.40 5.67 -13.38
CA ASP A 46 16.79 4.91 -12.20
C ASP A 46 15.86 5.19 -11.01
N VAL A 47 15.42 6.43 -10.84
CA VAL A 47 14.45 6.79 -9.79
C VAL A 47 13.09 6.17 -10.10
N GLN A 48 12.64 6.21 -11.37
CA GLN A 48 11.40 5.57 -11.79
C GLN A 48 11.42 4.07 -11.55
N LYS A 49 12.51 3.37 -11.90
CA LYS A 49 12.66 1.94 -11.65
C LYS A 49 12.60 1.62 -10.15
N ARG A 50 13.29 2.39 -9.31
CA ARG A 50 13.24 2.23 -7.85
C ARG A 50 11.84 2.45 -7.30
N LEU A 51 11.12 3.48 -7.75
CA LEU A 51 9.75 3.74 -7.33
C LEU A 51 8.81 2.61 -7.72
N ILE A 52 8.95 2.04 -8.92
CA ILE A 52 8.15 0.88 -9.36
C ILE A 52 8.45 -0.33 -8.48
N ILE A 53 9.72 -0.63 -8.23
CA ILE A 53 10.13 -1.79 -7.41
C ILE A 53 9.59 -1.64 -5.98
N TYR A 54 9.81 -0.49 -5.33
CA TYR A 54 9.34 -0.26 -3.97
C TYR A 54 7.81 -0.20 -3.89
N GLY A 55 7.16 0.40 -4.89
CA GLY A 55 5.70 0.41 -5.01
C GLY A 55 5.11 -0.99 -5.14
N PHE A 56 5.72 -1.82 -5.97
CA PHE A 56 5.31 -3.22 -6.13
C PHE A 56 5.53 -4.03 -4.85
N LEU A 57 6.67 -3.85 -4.19
CA LEU A 57 6.98 -4.50 -2.92
C LEU A 57 5.98 -4.09 -1.82
N GLY A 58 5.72 -2.79 -1.68
CA GLY A 58 4.72 -2.26 -0.75
C GLY A 58 3.31 -2.80 -1.03
N PHE A 59 2.92 -2.84 -2.30
CA PHE A 59 1.65 -3.44 -2.72
C PHE A 59 1.57 -4.92 -2.39
N ALA A 60 2.63 -5.70 -2.62
CA ALA A 60 2.67 -7.12 -2.32
C ALA A 60 2.52 -7.38 -0.80
N ILE A 61 3.24 -6.64 0.04
CA ILE A 61 3.13 -6.73 1.51
C ILE A 61 1.70 -6.38 1.96
N PHE A 62 1.15 -5.28 1.43
CA PHE A 62 -0.20 -4.84 1.73
C PHE A 62 -1.26 -5.88 1.33
N PHE A 63 -1.13 -6.46 0.14
CA PHE A 63 -2.01 -7.52 -0.35
C PHE A 63 -1.95 -8.76 0.55
N VAL A 64 -0.74 -9.21 0.91
CA VAL A 64 -0.55 -10.37 1.81
C VAL A 64 -1.18 -10.11 3.17
N ALA A 65 -1.02 -8.92 3.73
CA ALA A 65 -1.61 -8.55 5.01
C ALA A 65 -3.15 -8.61 4.99
N ILE A 66 -3.77 -8.05 3.95
CA ILE A 66 -5.24 -8.11 3.78
C ILE A 66 -5.71 -9.55 3.62
N MET A 67 -5.06 -10.34 2.76
CA MET A 67 -5.43 -11.73 2.51
C MET A 67 -5.30 -12.58 3.76
N ASN A 68 -4.23 -12.40 4.53
CA ASN A 68 -4.03 -13.11 5.80
C ASN A 68 -5.17 -12.83 6.79
N TYR A 69 -5.50 -11.55 6.98
CA TYR A 69 -6.62 -11.18 7.85
C TYR A 69 -7.96 -11.74 7.37
N MET A 70 -8.22 -11.67 6.07
CA MET A 70 -9.45 -12.21 5.47
C MET A 70 -9.55 -13.72 5.68
N LEU A 71 -8.45 -14.47 5.48
CA LEU A 71 -8.42 -15.92 5.67
C LEU A 71 -8.72 -16.30 7.12
N ILE A 72 -8.11 -15.61 8.09
CA ILE A 72 -8.38 -15.82 9.52
C ILE A 72 -9.85 -15.50 9.84
N SER A 73 -10.35 -14.36 9.38
CA SER A 73 -11.74 -13.95 9.58
C SER A 73 -12.72 -15.00 9.05
N ILE A 74 -12.50 -15.51 7.84
CA ILE A 74 -13.36 -16.50 7.22
C ILE A 74 -13.18 -17.89 7.85
N ALA A 75 -11.97 -18.26 8.27
CA ALA A 75 -11.74 -19.52 8.99
C ALA A 75 -12.50 -19.57 10.33
N THR A 76 -12.68 -18.43 10.98
CA THR A 76 -13.45 -18.32 12.23
C THR A 76 -14.96 -18.17 12.00
N LEU A 77 -15.42 -18.09 10.73
CA LEU A 77 -16.82 -17.86 10.36
C LEU A 77 -17.79 -18.84 11.02
N SER A 78 -17.50 -20.14 10.96
CA SER A 78 -18.37 -21.19 11.52
C SER A 78 -18.55 -21.08 13.04
N ARG A 79 -17.52 -20.61 13.75
CA ARG A 79 -17.56 -20.38 15.19
C ARG A 79 -18.36 -19.12 15.52
N ARG A 80 -18.17 -18.05 14.74
CA ARG A 80 -18.85 -16.75 14.91
C ARG A 80 -20.30 -16.77 14.42
N ALA A 81 -20.64 -17.65 13.47
CA ALA A 81 -21.98 -17.75 12.91
C ALA A 81 -23.05 -17.99 13.98
N LYS A 82 -22.74 -18.81 15.00
CA LYS A 82 -23.68 -19.04 16.13
C LYS A 82 -24.02 -17.75 16.88
N GLY A 83 -23.00 -16.95 17.21
CA GLY A 83 -23.20 -15.63 17.86
C GLY A 83 -24.02 -14.68 17.00
N VAL A 84 -23.72 -14.57 15.70
CA VAL A 84 -24.49 -13.80 14.74
C VAL A 84 -25.96 -14.25 14.70
N GLY A 85 -26.20 -15.57 14.73
CA GLY A 85 -27.55 -16.10 14.78
C GLY A 85 -28.31 -15.68 16.03
N VAL A 86 -27.69 -15.75 17.20
CA VAL A 86 -28.28 -15.30 18.46
C VAL A 86 -28.65 -13.81 18.39
N HIS A 87 -27.72 -12.97 17.94
CA HIS A 87 -27.99 -11.53 17.78
C HIS A 87 -29.14 -11.24 16.82
N LYS A 88 -29.24 -11.98 15.70
CA LYS A 88 -30.35 -11.83 14.75
C LYS A 88 -31.68 -12.33 15.32
N CYS A 89 -31.68 -13.41 16.08
CA CYS A 89 -32.90 -13.88 16.80
C CYS A 89 -33.36 -12.87 17.84
N SER A 90 -32.44 -12.11 18.43
CA SER A 90 -32.73 -11.00 19.34
C SER A 90 -33.10 -9.69 18.64
N GLY A 91 -33.34 -9.71 17.30
CA GLY A 91 -33.79 -8.58 16.53
C GLY A 91 -32.68 -7.70 15.93
N ALA A 92 -31.42 -8.11 15.98
CA ALA A 92 -30.35 -7.34 15.37
C ALA A 92 -30.46 -7.34 13.84
N SER A 93 -30.41 -6.15 13.23
CA SER A 93 -30.39 -5.99 11.80
C SER A 93 -29.05 -6.42 11.20
N SER A 94 -29.01 -6.68 9.88
CA SER A 94 -27.76 -6.96 9.19
C SER A 94 -26.76 -5.79 9.26
N GLY A 95 -27.27 -4.54 9.36
CA GLY A 95 -26.43 -3.36 9.57
C GLY A 95 -25.76 -3.36 10.96
N ASN A 96 -26.48 -3.75 12.00
CA ASN A 96 -25.92 -3.86 13.35
C ASN A 96 -24.80 -4.92 13.41
N ILE A 97 -25.00 -6.07 12.76
CA ILE A 97 -23.98 -7.11 12.67
C ILE A 97 -22.76 -6.60 11.89
N PHE A 98 -22.97 -5.92 10.76
CA PHE A 98 -21.89 -5.32 10.00
C PHE A 98 -21.10 -4.30 10.84
N GLY A 99 -21.78 -3.41 11.53
CA GLY A 99 -21.17 -2.41 12.42
C GLY A 99 -20.34 -3.05 13.54
N MET A 100 -20.83 -4.15 14.13
CA MET A 100 -20.09 -4.90 15.16
C MET A 100 -18.75 -5.43 14.63
N PHE A 101 -18.74 -6.05 13.45
CA PHE A 101 -17.48 -6.53 12.82
C PHE A 101 -16.56 -5.39 12.41
N LEU A 102 -17.13 -4.29 11.94
CA LEU A 102 -16.36 -3.11 11.57
C LEU A 102 -15.69 -2.48 12.81
N ALA A 103 -16.40 -2.39 13.93
CA ALA A 103 -15.85 -1.91 15.19
C ALA A 103 -14.74 -2.82 15.72
N GLU A 104 -14.91 -4.16 15.67
CA GLU A 104 -13.86 -5.12 16.05
C GLU A 104 -12.60 -4.91 15.19
N THR A 105 -12.76 -4.81 13.87
CA THR A 105 -11.63 -4.55 12.96
C THR A 105 -11.00 -3.19 13.24
N GLY A 106 -11.81 -2.16 13.53
CA GLY A 106 -11.33 -0.82 13.87
C GLY A 106 -10.43 -0.82 15.12
N ILE A 107 -10.84 -1.53 16.17
CA ILE A 107 -10.04 -1.69 17.37
C ILE A 107 -8.70 -2.36 17.04
N LEU A 108 -8.69 -3.44 16.26
CA LEU A 108 -7.47 -4.12 15.85
C LEU A 108 -6.55 -3.20 15.03
N VAL A 109 -7.11 -2.42 14.10
CA VAL A 109 -6.35 -1.46 13.30
C VAL A 109 -5.73 -0.38 14.17
N ILE A 110 -6.48 0.17 15.14
CA ILE A 110 -5.95 1.18 16.07
C ILE A 110 -4.77 0.62 16.86
N PHE A 111 -4.92 -0.58 17.46
CA PHE A 111 -3.82 -1.21 18.20
C PHE A 111 -2.62 -1.50 17.30
N SER A 112 -2.84 -1.95 16.06
CA SER A 112 -1.76 -2.19 15.08
C SER A 112 -1.03 -0.91 14.71
N VAL A 113 -1.74 0.19 14.53
CA VAL A 113 -1.14 1.51 14.25
C VAL A 113 -0.31 1.99 15.44
N LEU A 114 -0.84 1.88 16.67
CA LEU A 114 -0.11 2.26 17.87
C LEU A 114 1.18 1.44 18.04
N LEU A 115 1.10 0.12 17.83
CA LEU A 115 2.26 -0.75 17.87
C LEU A 115 3.28 -0.41 16.76
N SER A 116 2.80 -0.13 15.55
CA SER A 116 3.65 0.29 14.43
C SER A 116 4.38 1.59 14.73
N LEU A 117 3.69 2.60 15.29
CA LEU A 117 4.32 3.85 15.71
C LEU A 117 5.39 3.62 16.79
N LEU A 118 5.08 2.78 17.75
CA LEU A 118 6.05 2.41 18.80
C LEU A 118 7.30 1.75 18.20
N LEU A 119 7.14 0.83 17.25
CA LEU A 119 8.26 0.19 16.57
C LEU A 119 9.07 1.19 15.73
N ILE A 120 8.42 2.09 15.00
CA ILE A 120 9.08 3.12 14.19
C ILE A 120 9.92 4.06 15.08
N VAL A 121 9.36 4.50 16.21
CA VAL A 121 10.08 5.38 17.15
C VAL A 121 11.29 4.68 17.76
N ASN A 122 11.18 3.38 18.10
CA ASN A 122 12.31 2.63 18.64
C ASN A 122 13.40 2.30 17.61
N ALA A 123 13.00 2.14 16.34
CA ALA A 123 13.90 1.81 15.24
C ALA A 123 14.34 3.04 14.41
N HIS A 124 14.11 4.27 14.92
CA HIS A 124 14.30 5.50 14.14
C HIS A 124 15.72 5.65 13.57
N GLU A 125 16.77 5.35 14.35
CA GLU A 125 18.16 5.45 13.91
C GLU A 125 18.44 4.51 12.72
N ILE A 126 17.99 3.26 12.81
CA ILE A 126 18.17 2.26 11.74
C ILE A 126 17.41 2.68 10.48
N ILE A 127 16.20 3.24 10.66
CA ILE A 127 15.37 3.69 9.54
C ILE A 127 15.99 4.92 8.84
N GLU A 128 16.48 5.89 9.61
CA GLU A 128 17.12 7.09 9.07
C GLU A 128 18.42 6.76 8.32
N ASP A 129 19.23 5.87 8.86
CA ASP A 129 20.46 5.39 8.21
C ASP A 129 20.15 4.65 6.90
N LEU A 130 19.17 3.74 6.93
CA LEU A 130 18.81 2.92 5.78
C LEU A 130 18.19 3.75 4.64
N LEU A 131 17.32 4.68 4.98
CA LEU A 131 16.60 5.51 4.00
C LEU A 131 17.36 6.78 3.64
N SER A 132 18.39 7.16 4.39
CA SER A 132 19.10 8.45 4.29
C SER A 132 18.14 9.66 4.34
N VAL A 133 17.03 9.53 5.06
CA VAL A 133 15.96 10.53 5.20
C VAL A 133 15.59 10.66 6.66
N ARG A 134 15.44 11.89 7.15
CA ARG A 134 14.98 12.13 8.51
C ARG A 134 13.55 11.64 8.72
N LEU A 135 13.30 10.91 9.79
CA LEU A 135 11.98 10.39 10.13
C LEU A 135 10.92 11.50 10.21
N SER A 136 11.32 12.70 10.70
CA SER A 136 10.43 13.87 10.77
C SER A 136 9.86 14.29 9.41
N SER A 137 10.58 14.07 8.30
CA SER A 137 10.10 14.40 6.96
C SER A 137 9.04 13.43 6.44
N LEU A 138 9.03 12.19 6.94
CA LEU A 138 8.02 11.19 6.61
C LEU A 138 6.68 11.49 7.30
N PHE A 139 6.71 12.18 8.45
CA PHE A 139 5.54 12.63 9.19
C PHE A 139 5.19 14.10 8.95
N ALA A 140 5.77 14.72 7.90
CA ALA A 140 5.37 16.06 7.49
C ALA A 140 3.90 16.07 7.04
N TRP A 141 3.20 17.18 7.24
CA TRP A 141 1.79 17.33 6.87
C TRP A 141 1.50 16.97 5.42
N GLU A 142 2.46 17.24 4.54
CA GLU A 142 2.39 16.97 3.11
C GLU A 142 2.43 15.46 2.77
N THR A 143 2.99 14.63 3.64
CA THR A 143 3.16 13.18 3.43
C THR A 143 2.23 12.33 4.27
N LEU A 144 1.66 12.87 5.35
CA LEU A 144 0.77 12.15 6.29
C LEU A 144 -0.48 11.54 5.64
N TRP A 145 -0.95 12.11 4.53
CA TRP A 145 -2.13 11.58 3.83
C TRP A 145 -1.88 10.15 3.27
N VAL A 146 -0.63 9.79 2.94
CA VAL A 146 -0.28 8.47 2.38
C VAL A 146 -0.51 7.34 3.39
N PRO A 147 0.10 7.36 4.60
CA PRO A 147 -0.17 6.35 5.61
C PRO A 147 -1.63 6.37 6.07
N LEU A 148 -2.25 7.55 6.18
CA LEU A 148 -3.66 7.66 6.55
C LEU A 148 -4.56 6.96 5.52
N LEU A 149 -4.35 7.23 4.23
CA LEU A 149 -5.09 6.59 3.15
C LEU A 149 -4.87 5.07 3.15
N THR A 150 -3.65 4.62 3.38
CA THR A 150 -3.30 3.20 3.48
C THR A 150 -4.07 2.52 4.62
N ILE A 151 -4.12 3.15 5.81
CA ILE A 151 -4.88 2.65 6.97
C ILE A 151 -6.37 2.58 6.65
N VAL A 152 -6.94 3.61 6.01
CA VAL A 152 -8.36 3.64 5.63
C VAL A 152 -8.68 2.52 4.63
N ILE A 153 -7.87 2.35 3.60
CA ILE A 153 -8.07 1.28 2.59
C ILE A 153 -7.96 -0.09 3.27
N LEU A 154 -6.95 -0.30 4.12
CA LEU A 154 -6.78 -1.55 4.86
C LEU A 154 -8.00 -1.84 5.74
N PHE A 155 -8.48 -0.85 6.50
CA PHE A 155 -9.66 -0.97 7.34
C PHE A 155 -10.91 -1.33 6.53
N LEU A 156 -11.14 -0.65 5.40
CA LEU A 156 -12.30 -0.89 4.54
C LEU A 156 -12.26 -2.27 3.88
N LEU A 157 -11.11 -2.71 3.41
CA LEU A 157 -10.97 -4.02 2.77
C LEU A 157 -10.97 -5.15 3.80
N ALA A 158 -10.19 -5.04 4.86
CA ALA A 158 -10.07 -6.08 5.88
C ALA A 158 -11.35 -6.21 6.72
N GLY A 159 -11.99 -5.09 7.07
CA GLY A 159 -13.22 -5.09 7.87
C GLY A 159 -14.49 -5.20 7.03
N GLY A 160 -14.55 -4.45 5.93
CA GLY A 160 -15.75 -4.34 5.10
C GLY A 160 -16.13 -5.63 4.38
N ILE A 161 -15.17 -6.33 3.79
CA ILE A 161 -15.45 -7.57 3.03
C ILE A 161 -15.93 -8.68 3.97
N PRO A 162 -15.19 -9.08 5.02
CA PRO A 162 -15.68 -10.09 5.96
C PRO A 162 -16.96 -9.66 6.69
N GLY A 163 -17.03 -8.41 7.14
CA GLY A 163 -18.21 -7.88 7.82
C GLY A 163 -19.48 -8.00 6.97
N ARG A 164 -19.38 -7.72 5.66
CA ARG A 164 -20.48 -7.88 4.73
C ARG A 164 -20.87 -9.34 4.51
N LEU A 165 -19.92 -10.25 4.49
CA LEU A 165 -20.16 -11.68 4.42
C LEU A 165 -20.90 -12.18 5.69
N PHE A 166 -20.43 -11.80 6.88
CA PHE A 166 -21.04 -12.18 8.15
C PHE A 166 -22.45 -11.60 8.32
N SER A 167 -22.67 -10.35 7.92
CA SER A 167 -23.98 -9.70 8.07
C SER A 167 -25.08 -10.35 7.21
N ARG A 168 -24.71 -11.01 6.12
CA ARG A 168 -25.65 -11.66 5.18
C ARG A 168 -26.00 -13.10 5.52
N ILE A 169 -25.40 -13.70 6.55
CA ILE A 169 -25.71 -15.09 6.94
C ILE A 169 -27.18 -15.17 7.39
N PRO A 170 -28.04 -15.99 6.73
CA PRO A 170 -29.42 -16.18 7.15
C PRO A 170 -29.47 -17.00 8.43
N VAL A 171 -30.43 -16.65 9.32
CA VAL A 171 -30.63 -17.29 10.62
C VAL A 171 -30.85 -18.81 10.48
N THR A 172 -31.56 -19.22 9.43
CA THR A 172 -31.85 -20.63 9.16
C THR A 172 -30.60 -21.48 8.89
N GLN A 173 -29.53 -20.90 8.37
CA GLN A 173 -28.27 -21.60 8.10
C GLN A 173 -27.39 -21.72 9.36
N VAL A 174 -27.60 -20.89 10.36
CA VAL A 174 -26.81 -20.90 11.60
C VAL A 174 -27.07 -22.18 12.41
N PHE A 175 -28.30 -22.68 12.42
CA PHE A 175 -28.73 -23.87 13.18
C PHE A 175 -28.53 -25.18 12.42
N ARG A 176 -28.48 -25.13 11.08
CA ARG A 176 -27.95 -26.23 10.27
C ARG A 176 -26.43 -26.02 10.21
N ARG A 177 -25.63 -27.04 10.63
CA ARG A 177 -24.14 -26.99 10.54
C ARG A 177 -23.76 -26.18 9.30
N TYR A 178 -23.29 -24.95 9.53
CA TYR A 178 -22.77 -24.10 8.44
C TYR A 178 -21.57 -24.83 7.84
N SER A 179 -21.86 -25.69 6.88
CA SER A 179 -20.85 -26.35 6.08
C SER A 179 -20.47 -25.35 4.99
N ASP A 180 -19.26 -24.86 5.11
CA ASP A 180 -18.64 -23.97 4.14
C ASP A 180 -18.44 -24.76 2.82
N GLY A 181 -19.49 -24.80 2.02
CA GLY A 181 -19.63 -25.70 0.86
C GLY A 181 -18.67 -25.44 -0.31
N LYS A 182 -17.74 -24.50 -0.20
CA LYS A 182 -16.73 -24.20 -1.24
C LYS A 182 -15.38 -23.91 -0.64
N THR A 183 -14.67 -24.93 -0.22
CA THR A 183 -13.29 -24.85 0.29
C THR A 183 -12.26 -24.49 -0.80
N GLY A 184 -12.63 -24.58 -2.07
CA GLY A 184 -11.71 -24.40 -3.21
C GLY A 184 -11.06 -23.00 -3.28
N TRP A 185 -11.85 -21.95 -3.11
CA TRP A 185 -11.33 -20.57 -3.20
C TRP A 185 -10.37 -20.21 -2.05
N LYS A 186 -10.54 -20.79 -0.87
CA LYS A 186 -9.62 -20.60 0.26
C LYS A 186 -8.24 -21.19 -0.06
N ARG A 187 -8.20 -22.37 -0.70
CA ARG A 187 -6.95 -23.00 -1.12
C ARG A 187 -6.26 -22.17 -2.21
N SER A 188 -7.03 -21.64 -3.15
CA SER A 188 -6.48 -20.75 -4.20
C SER A 188 -5.89 -19.47 -3.60
N LEU A 189 -6.55 -18.85 -2.63
CA LEU A 189 -6.03 -17.68 -1.94
C LEU A 189 -4.73 -17.99 -1.16
N LEU A 190 -4.70 -19.10 -0.43
CA LEU A 190 -3.49 -19.54 0.24
C LEU A 190 -2.34 -19.77 -0.74
N PHE A 191 -2.63 -20.43 -1.88
CA PHE A 191 -1.62 -20.68 -2.90
C PHE A 191 -1.05 -19.36 -3.45
N ILE A 192 -1.91 -18.39 -3.81
CA ILE A 192 -1.49 -17.05 -4.28
C ILE A 192 -0.64 -16.35 -3.22
N GLN A 193 -1.06 -16.41 -1.95
CA GLN A 193 -0.33 -15.80 -0.83
C GLN A 193 1.06 -16.40 -0.66
N PHE A 194 1.18 -17.74 -0.63
CA PHE A 194 2.47 -18.42 -0.51
C PHE A 194 3.38 -18.13 -1.71
N THR A 195 2.82 -18.10 -2.92
CA THR A 195 3.57 -17.74 -4.13
C THR A 195 4.10 -16.31 -4.05
N GLY A 196 3.25 -15.35 -3.61
CA GLY A 196 3.65 -13.97 -3.42
C GLY A 196 4.77 -13.79 -2.39
N VAL A 197 4.65 -14.44 -1.24
CA VAL A 197 5.69 -14.40 -0.19
C VAL A 197 6.99 -15.03 -0.68
N SER A 198 6.94 -16.18 -1.36
CA SER A 198 8.11 -16.85 -1.91
C SER A 198 8.81 -16.00 -2.97
N PHE A 199 8.03 -15.29 -3.80
CA PHE A 199 8.57 -14.35 -4.79
C PHE A 199 9.29 -13.18 -4.13
N VAL A 200 8.71 -12.57 -3.10
CA VAL A 200 9.32 -11.46 -2.35
C VAL A 200 10.61 -11.91 -1.66
N LEU A 201 10.60 -13.09 -1.03
CA LEU A 201 11.80 -13.66 -0.41
C LEU A 201 12.89 -13.97 -1.43
N GLY A 202 12.51 -14.50 -2.60
CA GLY A 202 13.44 -14.74 -3.72
C GLY A 202 14.09 -13.45 -4.20
N LEU A 203 13.32 -12.38 -4.40
CA LEU A 203 13.87 -11.07 -4.75
C LEU A 203 14.83 -10.53 -3.70
N LEU A 204 14.49 -10.67 -2.42
CA LEU A 204 15.33 -10.21 -1.31
C LEU A 204 16.66 -10.97 -1.28
N LEU A 205 16.64 -12.30 -1.47
CA LEU A 205 17.86 -13.12 -1.55
C LEU A 205 18.73 -12.73 -2.73
N VAL A 206 18.14 -12.53 -3.92
CA VAL A 206 18.88 -12.08 -5.10
C VAL A 206 19.53 -10.73 -4.86
N THR A 207 18.79 -9.80 -4.26
CA THR A 207 19.32 -8.46 -3.92
C THR A 207 20.49 -8.56 -2.94
N LEU A 208 20.37 -9.38 -1.89
CA LEU A 208 21.46 -9.59 -0.92
C LEU A 208 22.70 -10.21 -1.57
N LEU A 209 22.53 -11.17 -2.49
CA LEU A 209 23.64 -11.81 -3.20
C LEU A 209 24.33 -10.88 -4.21
N GLN A 210 23.63 -9.87 -4.73
CA GLN A 210 24.21 -8.86 -5.63
C GLN A 210 24.97 -7.76 -4.89
N TYR A 211 24.73 -7.59 -3.60
CA TYR A 211 25.41 -6.57 -2.76
C TYR A 211 26.69 -7.11 -2.07
N ASN A 212 26.92 -8.42 -2.11
CA ASN A 212 28.15 -9.07 -1.66
C ASN A 212 29.09 -9.36 -2.84
#